data_d56889ebf9f2bd3b64fa0a9f0216aa21
#
_entry.id   d56889ebf9f2bd3b64fa0a9f0216aa21
#
_cell.length_a   1.000
_cell.length_b   1.000
_cell.length_c   1.000
_cell.angle_alpha   90.00
_cell.angle_beta   90.00
_cell.angle_gamma   90.00
#
_symmetry.space_group_name_H-M   'P 1'
#
loop_
_entity.id
_entity.type
_entity.pdbx_description
1 polymer ?
#
loop_
_entity_poly.entity_id
_entity_poly.type
_entity_poly.pdbx_seq_one_letter_code
_entity_poly.pdbx_strand_id
1 'polypeptide(L)'
;AVVDANHFPAGFNNVASEDEPHLAALLRNHIMRRDENCHWVHLYPESHTRNAAYAENLMTLQRLLVSGGFRCTVGSPELAEHGSIAGLSGPLELDLVELIEIDGSETITVAGEVPDLILLNNDLTEGVVAGLSSNRVSPPPVMGWHQRKKSQHYESLKPYVDEIAEMIGVDSWHLMTEWFVSKEKCLDRESCRIELAGEVDHFLAKITEKYDSLGIDREPVVFIKNDSGTYGLGI
;
A
#
# COMPACT_ATOMS: atom_id res chain seq x y z
N ALA A 1 -2.39 5.20 -17.77
CA ALA A 1 -3.55 5.47 -16.90
C ALA A 1 -3.23 5.09 -15.47
N VAL A 2 -3.79 5.82 -14.50
CA VAL A 2 -3.69 5.45 -13.08
C VAL A 2 -4.63 4.27 -12.83
N VAL A 3 -4.10 3.18 -12.27
CA VAL A 3 -4.86 1.95 -11.98
C VAL A 3 -4.91 1.60 -10.50
N ASP A 4 -3.97 2.13 -9.70
CA ASP A 4 -3.92 1.97 -8.25
C ASP A 4 -2.94 3.00 -7.64
N ALA A 5 -2.94 3.13 -6.32
CA ALA A 5 -1.99 3.96 -5.58
C ALA A 5 -1.65 3.34 -4.23
N ASN A 6 -0.38 3.35 -3.87
CA ASN A 6 0.10 2.93 -2.56
C ASN A 6 0.20 4.15 -1.63
N HIS A 7 -0.30 4.02 -0.40
CA HIS A 7 -0.16 5.03 0.65
C HIS A 7 1.06 4.79 1.53
N PHE A 8 1.50 3.56 1.61
CA PHE A 8 2.61 3.14 2.45
C PHE A 8 3.86 2.87 1.62
N PRO A 9 5.05 2.97 2.20
CA PRO A 9 6.31 2.75 1.50
C PRO A 9 6.34 1.39 0.78
N ALA A 10 6.49 1.39 -0.53
CA ALA A 10 6.49 0.18 -1.35
C ALA A 10 7.41 0.32 -2.58
N GLY A 11 7.86 -0.82 -3.14
CA GLY A 11 8.61 -0.87 -4.38
C GLY A 11 10.10 -0.54 -4.26
N PHE A 12 10.64 -0.43 -3.06
CA PHE A 12 12.07 -0.14 -2.84
C PHE A 12 13.00 -1.23 -3.39
N ASN A 13 12.54 -2.47 -3.48
CA ASN A 13 13.26 -3.56 -4.12
C ASN A 13 13.49 -3.37 -5.63
N ASN A 14 12.85 -2.37 -6.25
CA ASN A 14 13.03 -2.01 -7.66
C ASN A 14 13.97 -0.81 -7.86
N VAL A 15 14.54 -0.28 -6.78
CA VAL A 15 15.50 0.83 -6.85
C VAL A 15 16.85 0.29 -7.35
N ALA A 16 17.47 0.99 -8.31
CA ALA A 16 18.79 0.65 -8.77
C ALA A 16 19.83 0.93 -7.67
N SER A 17 20.83 0.07 -7.55
CA SER A 17 21.84 0.17 -6.50
C SER A 17 22.63 1.48 -6.52
N GLU A 18 22.82 2.06 -7.71
CA GLU A 18 23.44 3.37 -7.88
C GLU A 18 22.64 4.54 -7.30
N ASP A 19 21.32 4.38 -7.19
CA ASP A 19 20.41 5.41 -6.66
C ASP A 19 20.19 5.30 -5.14
N GLU A 20 20.57 4.19 -4.52
CA GLU A 20 20.39 3.95 -3.09
C GLU A 20 20.98 5.07 -2.19
N PRO A 21 22.21 5.59 -2.44
CA PRO A 21 22.76 6.67 -1.61
C PRO A 21 21.93 7.95 -1.66
N HIS A 22 21.40 8.28 -2.84
CA HIS A 22 20.53 9.44 -3.03
C HIS A 22 19.20 9.25 -2.28
N LEU A 23 18.59 8.08 -2.40
CA LEU A 23 17.33 7.76 -1.74
C LEU A 23 17.49 7.71 -0.21
N ALA A 24 18.59 7.16 0.30
CA ALA A 24 18.91 7.20 1.73
C ALA A 24 19.01 8.65 2.27
N ALA A 25 19.64 9.54 1.51
CA ALA A 25 19.71 10.96 1.86
C ALA A 25 18.32 11.64 1.84
N LEU A 26 17.47 11.30 0.87
CA LEU A 26 16.09 11.81 0.80
C LEU A 26 15.25 11.33 2.00
N LEU A 27 15.31 10.05 2.34
CA LEU A 27 14.62 9.49 3.51
C LEU A 27 15.10 10.16 4.80
N ARG A 28 16.43 10.31 4.97
CA ARG A 28 17.00 11.03 6.11
C ARG A 28 16.45 12.46 6.19
N ASN A 29 16.52 13.21 5.13
CA ASN A 29 16.04 14.60 5.10
C ASN A 29 14.55 14.69 5.41
N HIS A 30 13.75 13.74 4.93
CA HIS A 30 12.32 13.69 5.18
C HIS A 30 12.01 13.45 6.66
N ILE A 31 12.70 12.52 7.29
CA ILE A 31 12.51 12.19 8.72
C ILE A 31 13.01 13.33 9.60
N MET A 32 14.23 13.80 9.36
CA MET A 32 14.87 14.84 10.16
C MET A 32 14.15 16.21 10.10
N ARG A 33 13.44 16.51 9.00
CA ARG A 33 12.58 17.71 8.92
C ARG A 33 11.38 17.65 9.86
N ARG A 34 10.92 16.45 10.23
CA ARG A 34 9.79 16.25 11.12
C ARG A 34 10.22 16.08 12.57
N ASP A 35 11.37 15.47 12.78
CA ASP A 35 11.98 15.27 14.07
C ASP A 35 13.51 15.19 13.94
N GLU A 36 14.19 16.26 14.31
CA GLU A 36 15.66 16.33 14.28
C GLU A 36 16.33 15.40 15.30
N ASN A 37 15.59 14.93 16.30
CA ASN A 37 16.08 14.02 17.33
C ASN A 37 15.77 12.54 17.03
N CYS A 38 15.18 12.23 15.88
CA CYS A 38 14.92 10.85 15.50
C CYS A 38 16.25 10.14 15.19
N HIS A 39 16.54 9.08 15.92
CA HIS A 39 17.72 8.23 15.72
C HIS A 39 17.36 6.78 15.44
N TRP A 40 16.13 6.36 15.78
CA TRP A 40 15.67 5.01 15.69
C TRP A 40 14.31 4.91 14.97
N VAL A 41 14.32 4.27 13.80
CA VAL A 41 13.13 3.99 12.99
C VAL A 41 12.80 2.51 13.11
N HIS A 42 11.56 2.19 13.42
CA HIS A 42 11.05 0.83 13.41
C HIS A 42 10.13 0.62 12.20
N LEU A 43 10.41 -0.37 11.36
CA LEU A 43 9.55 -0.79 10.26
C LEU A 43 8.48 -1.74 10.78
N TYR A 44 7.21 -1.35 10.64
CA TYR A 44 6.07 -2.17 11.03
C TYR A 44 5.49 -2.85 9.79
N PRO A 45 5.75 -4.17 9.58
CA PRO A 45 5.38 -4.87 8.37
C PRO A 45 3.94 -5.43 8.41
N GLU A 46 3.50 -5.97 7.27
CA GLU A 46 2.34 -6.85 7.16
C GLU A 46 2.54 -8.14 7.96
N SER A 47 1.44 -8.71 8.45
CA SER A 47 1.44 -9.98 9.17
C SER A 47 1.64 -11.20 8.25
N HIS A 48 1.43 -11.06 6.93
CA HIS A 48 1.60 -12.16 5.99
C HIS A 48 3.06 -12.28 5.49
N THR A 49 3.65 -13.45 5.60
CA THR A 49 5.07 -13.71 5.34
C THR A 49 5.35 -14.45 4.01
N ARG A 50 4.33 -14.64 3.16
CA ARG A 50 4.44 -15.53 1.98
C ARG A 50 5.03 -14.87 0.74
N ASN A 51 5.18 -13.54 0.72
CA ASN A 51 5.66 -12.80 -0.45
C ASN A 51 7.13 -12.42 -0.29
N ALA A 52 8.03 -13.19 -0.91
CA ALA A 52 9.48 -12.93 -0.85
C ALA A 52 9.89 -11.57 -1.45
N ALA A 53 9.17 -11.05 -2.45
CA ALA A 53 9.42 -9.73 -3.00
C ALA A 53 9.04 -8.61 -2.01
N TYR A 54 8.04 -8.84 -1.17
CA TYR A 54 7.69 -7.93 -0.09
C TYR A 54 8.79 -7.90 1.01
N ALA A 55 9.31 -9.07 1.39
CA ALA A 55 10.44 -9.13 2.32
C ALA A 55 11.67 -8.41 1.75
N GLU A 56 11.95 -8.54 0.45
CA GLU A 56 13.03 -7.83 -0.24
C GLU A 56 12.82 -6.30 -0.21
N ASN A 57 11.56 -5.84 -0.36
CA ASN A 57 11.23 -4.42 -0.20
C ASN A 57 11.57 -3.92 1.22
N LEU A 58 11.22 -4.67 2.26
CA LEU A 58 11.54 -4.33 3.65
C LEU A 58 13.06 -4.30 3.89
N MET A 59 13.78 -5.31 3.39
CA MET A 59 15.26 -5.38 3.49
C MET A 59 15.92 -4.17 2.83
N THR A 60 15.45 -3.79 1.66
CA THR A 60 15.97 -2.62 0.96
C THR A 60 15.65 -1.33 1.73
N LEU A 61 14.43 -1.17 2.22
CA LEU A 61 14.05 -0.01 3.01
C LEU A 61 14.85 0.08 4.32
N GLN A 62 15.05 -1.05 5.01
CA GLN A 62 15.92 -1.14 6.20
C GLN A 62 17.35 -0.69 5.86
N ARG A 63 17.94 -1.21 4.78
CA ARG A 63 19.29 -0.85 4.34
C ARG A 63 19.41 0.64 4.02
N LEU A 64 18.41 1.23 3.37
CA LEU A 64 18.35 2.67 3.06
C LEU A 64 18.29 3.53 4.34
N LEU A 65 17.49 3.14 5.32
CA LEU A 65 17.39 3.84 6.60
C LEU A 65 18.70 3.76 7.40
N VAL A 66 19.33 2.59 7.44
CA VAL A 66 20.65 2.41 8.09
C VAL A 66 21.70 3.26 7.37
N SER A 67 21.73 3.26 6.03
CA SER A 67 22.62 4.12 5.23
C SER A 67 22.33 5.61 5.45
N GLY A 68 21.08 5.97 5.75
CA GLY A 68 20.66 7.32 6.17
C GLY A 68 21.11 7.69 7.60
N GLY A 69 21.70 6.76 8.37
CA GLY A 69 22.24 6.99 9.70
C GLY A 69 21.24 6.74 10.84
N PHE A 70 20.17 5.98 10.60
CA PHE A 70 19.23 5.55 11.64
C PHE A 70 19.58 4.15 12.16
N ARG A 71 19.36 3.89 13.44
CA ARG A 71 19.07 2.53 13.90
C ARG A 71 17.77 2.10 13.24
N CYS A 72 17.71 0.89 12.65
CA CYS A 72 16.48 0.40 12.02
C CYS A 72 16.18 -1.02 12.49
N THR A 73 14.98 -1.22 13.02
CA THR A 73 14.43 -2.51 13.46
C THR A 73 13.20 -2.86 12.63
N VAL A 74 12.87 -4.14 12.51
CA VAL A 74 11.74 -4.62 11.71
C VAL A 74 10.97 -5.68 12.48
N GLY A 75 9.66 -5.56 12.57
CA GLY A 75 8.81 -6.55 13.22
C GLY A 75 7.42 -6.03 13.54
N SER A 76 6.57 -6.92 14.02
CA SER A 76 5.26 -6.61 14.58
C SER A 76 4.89 -7.66 15.63
N PRO A 77 3.95 -7.36 16.56
CA PRO A 77 3.49 -8.33 17.54
C PRO A 77 2.94 -9.61 16.89
N GLU A 78 2.29 -9.50 15.74
CA GLU A 78 1.73 -10.62 14.99
C GLU A 78 2.81 -11.54 14.40
N LEU A 79 4.02 -11.04 14.23
CA LEU A 79 5.18 -11.78 13.73
C LEU A 79 6.15 -12.22 14.82
N ALA A 80 5.85 -11.99 16.08
CA ALA A 80 6.78 -12.26 17.20
C ALA A 80 7.24 -13.73 17.30
N GLU A 81 6.41 -14.68 16.83
CA GLU A 81 6.76 -16.11 16.80
C GLU A 81 7.64 -16.50 15.58
N HIS A 82 7.82 -15.57 14.61
CA HIS A 82 8.61 -15.78 13.41
C HIS A 82 9.96 -15.09 13.58
N GLY A 83 11.04 -15.82 13.79
CA GLY A 83 12.38 -15.21 13.91
C GLY A 83 12.84 -14.49 12.63
N SER A 84 12.34 -14.89 11.47
CA SER A 84 12.65 -14.27 10.18
C SER A 84 11.55 -14.49 9.14
N ILE A 85 11.57 -13.71 8.05
CA ILE A 85 10.75 -13.91 6.84
C ILE A 85 11.67 -14.17 5.65
N ALA A 86 11.26 -15.10 4.76
CA ALA A 86 12.03 -15.43 3.57
C ALA A 86 11.96 -14.29 2.54
N GLY A 87 13.10 -13.70 2.18
CA GLY A 87 13.25 -12.77 1.06
C GLY A 87 13.88 -13.43 -0.16
N LEU A 88 13.97 -12.69 -1.28
CA LEU A 88 14.60 -13.19 -2.52
C LEU A 88 16.11 -13.33 -2.39
N SER A 89 16.76 -12.42 -1.69
CA SER A 89 18.21 -12.40 -1.48
C SER A 89 18.67 -13.08 -0.17
N GLY A 90 17.73 -13.47 0.68
CA GLY A 90 18.00 -14.12 1.97
C GLY A 90 16.89 -13.84 3.00
N PRO A 91 17.02 -14.33 4.23
CA PRO A 91 16.05 -14.07 5.27
C PRO A 91 16.15 -12.62 5.77
N LEU A 92 15.00 -12.00 6.05
CA LEU A 92 14.90 -10.78 6.84
C LEU A 92 14.70 -11.17 8.30
N GLU A 93 15.68 -10.87 9.13
CA GLU A 93 15.58 -11.09 10.58
C GLU A 93 14.57 -10.12 11.20
N LEU A 94 13.76 -10.63 12.12
CA LEU A 94 12.74 -9.85 12.82
C LEU A 94 13.16 -9.56 14.25
N ASP A 95 12.94 -8.33 14.65
CA ASP A 95 13.12 -7.90 16.03
C ASP A 95 11.91 -8.31 16.89
N LEU A 96 12.13 -8.57 18.17
CA LEU A 96 11.06 -8.87 19.12
C LEU A 96 10.25 -7.60 19.39
N VAL A 97 9.00 -7.62 18.97
CA VAL A 97 8.03 -6.53 19.13
C VAL A 97 6.94 -6.95 20.10
N GLU A 98 6.66 -6.11 21.07
CA GLU A 98 5.68 -6.36 22.11
C GLU A 98 4.71 -5.19 22.22
N LEU A 99 3.49 -5.50 22.63
CA LEU A 99 2.49 -4.53 22.99
C LEU A 99 2.44 -4.47 24.52
N ILE A 100 2.83 -3.35 25.09
CA ILE A 100 2.84 -3.15 26.54
C ILE A 100 2.03 -1.92 26.93
N GLU A 101 1.47 -1.92 28.13
CA GLU A 101 0.76 -0.77 28.69
C GLU A 101 1.76 0.22 29.27
N ILE A 102 1.78 1.46 28.75
CA ILE A 102 2.55 2.57 29.25
C ILE A 102 1.59 3.74 29.52
N ASP A 103 1.57 4.22 30.75
CA ASP A 103 0.69 5.34 31.18
C ASP A 103 -0.80 5.14 30.84
N GLY A 104 -1.28 3.90 30.95
CA GLY A 104 -2.67 3.54 30.66
C GLY A 104 -3.01 3.43 29.16
N SER A 105 -2.01 3.36 28.30
CA SER A 105 -2.17 3.20 26.86
C SER A 105 -1.32 2.04 26.34
N GLU A 106 -1.91 1.21 25.49
CA GLU A 106 -1.16 0.18 24.76
C GLU A 106 -0.16 0.85 23.82
N THR A 107 1.09 0.42 23.89
CA THR A 107 2.22 1.01 23.17
C THR A 107 3.08 -0.09 22.57
N ILE A 108 3.47 0.07 21.32
CA ILE A 108 4.39 -0.83 20.64
C ILE A 108 5.81 -0.54 21.11
N THR A 109 6.49 -1.59 21.52
CA THR A 109 7.89 -1.55 21.95
C THR A 109 8.71 -2.60 21.22
N VAL A 110 10.00 -2.36 21.10
CA VAL A 110 10.98 -3.30 20.54
C VAL A 110 12.02 -3.58 21.62
N ALA A 111 12.07 -4.84 22.05
CA ALA A 111 12.90 -5.24 23.22
C ALA A 111 12.66 -4.36 24.47
N GLY A 112 11.40 -3.99 24.72
CA GLY A 112 11.00 -3.18 25.87
C GLY A 112 11.21 -1.67 25.74
N GLU A 113 11.74 -1.17 24.63
CA GLU A 113 11.98 0.25 24.37
C GLU A 113 11.03 0.79 23.29
N VAL A 114 10.61 2.06 23.41
CA VAL A 114 9.76 2.73 22.43
C VAL A 114 10.61 3.32 21.31
N PRO A 115 10.39 2.97 20.03
CA PRO A 115 11.12 3.57 18.92
C PRO A 115 10.73 5.05 18.71
N ASP A 116 11.67 5.87 18.22
CA ASP A 116 11.40 7.30 17.94
C ASP A 116 10.36 7.50 16.86
N LEU A 117 10.33 6.60 15.87
CA LEU A 117 9.38 6.60 14.75
C LEU A 117 9.05 5.18 14.32
N ILE A 118 7.78 4.88 14.19
CA ILE A 118 7.30 3.72 13.46
C ILE A 118 7.03 4.13 12.01
N LEU A 119 7.77 3.54 11.08
CA LEU A 119 7.49 3.66 9.66
C LEU A 119 6.56 2.50 9.27
N LEU A 120 5.31 2.85 9.00
CA LEU A 120 4.26 1.89 8.73
C LEU A 120 4.40 1.34 7.31
N ASN A 121 4.65 0.05 7.20
CA ASN A 121 4.69 -0.71 5.96
C ASN A 121 3.63 -1.82 5.98
N ASN A 122 2.43 -1.44 6.39
CA ASN A 122 1.28 -2.31 6.56
C ASN A 122 0.04 -1.56 6.07
N ASP A 123 -0.70 -2.15 5.17
CA ASP A 123 -1.89 -1.55 4.55
C ASP A 123 -3.07 -1.43 5.52
N LEU A 124 -3.00 -2.05 6.69
CA LEU A 124 -4.04 -2.02 7.72
C LEU A 124 -5.42 -2.39 7.17
N THR A 125 -5.50 -3.46 6.40
CA THR A 125 -6.74 -3.90 5.75
C THR A 125 -7.84 -4.29 6.73
N GLU A 126 -7.46 -4.85 7.88
CA GLU A 126 -8.36 -5.33 8.93
C GLU A 126 -8.68 -4.26 9.99
N GLY A 127 -8.02 -3.11 9.92
CA GLY A 127 -8.22 -2.03 10.88
C GLY A 127 -6.91 -1.51 11.49
N VAL A 128 -7.04 -0.53 12.37
CA VAL A 128 -5.89 -0.01 13.11
C VAL A 128 -5.46 -1.01 14.19
N VAL A 129 -4.18 -1.34 14.20
CA VAL A 129 -3.60 -2.23 15.21
C VAL A 129 -3.47 -1.50 16.55
N ALA A 130 -3.75 -2.23 17.62
CA ALA A 130 -3.57 -1.73 18.98
C ALA A 130 -2.12 -1.22 19.20
N GLY A 131 -1.99 -0.17 19.94
CA GLY A 131 -0.69 0.45 20.27
C GLY A 131 -0.17 1.44 19.23
N LEU A 132 -0.55 1.36 17.93
CA LEU A 132 -0.07 2.30 16.92
C LEU A 132 -0.44 3.77 17.22
N SER A 133 -1.57 4.00 17.89
CA SER A 133 -2.02 5.36 18.25
C SER A 133 -1.19 6.02 19.34
N SER A 134 -0.47 5.24 20.15
CA SER A 134 0.38 5.71 21.23
C SER A 134 1.81 6.00 20.80
N ASN A 135 2.19 5.53 19.62
CA ASN A 135 3.49 5.76 19.03
C ASN A 135 3.45 6.92 18.02
N ARG A 136 4.60 7.46 17.69
CA ARG A 136 4.76 8.31 16.51
C ARG A 136 4.82 7.42 15.28
N VAL A 137 3.83 7.53 14.40
CA VAL A 137 3.67 6.67 13.21
C VAL A 137 3.62 7.50 11.92
N SER A 138 4.29 7.05 10.89
CA SER A 138 4.26 7.63 9.55
C SER A 138 4.25 6.52 8.47
N PRO A 139 3.38 6.56 7.46
CA PRO A 139 2.19 7.41 7.35
C PRO A 139 1.19 7.20 8.50
N PRO A 140 0.25 8.13 8.74
CA PRO A 140 -0.73 7.98 9.81
C PRO A 140 -1.61 6.74 9.61
N PRO A 141 -1.92 5.95 10.68
CA PRO A 141 -2.75 4.74 10.56
C PRO A 141 -4.15 4.96 9.99
N VAL A 142 -4.70 6.18 10.12
CA VAL A 142 -5.98 6.56 9.51
C VAL A 142 -5.97 6.48 7.98
N MET A 143 -4.80 6.45 7.35
CA MET A 143 -4.65 6.26 5.91
C MET A 143 -4.74 4.79 5.48
N GLY A 144 -4.96 3.86 6.39
CA GLY A 144 -5.07 2.44 6.11
C GLY A 144 -6.24 2.06 5.19
N TRP A 145 -6.10 0.94 4.51
CA TRP A 145 -7.09 0.44 3.55
C TRP A 145 -8.44 0.09 4.17
N HIS A 146 -8.52 -0.15 5.49
CA HIS A 146 -9.80 -0.33 6.20
C HIS A 146 -10.73 0.89 6.09
N GLN A 147 -10.18 2.09 5.85
CA GLN A 147 -10.92 3.34 5.65
C GLN A 147 -11.09 3.70 4.17
N ARG A 148 -10.42 2.98 3.27
CA ARG A 148 -10.27 3.37 1.89
C ARG A 148 -10.99 2.43 0.94
N LYS A 149 -11.65 3.01 -0.06
CA LYS A 149 -12.21 2.31 -1.21
C LYS A 149 -11.55 2.77 -2.49
N LYS A 150 -11.27 1.83 -3.40
CA LYS A 150 -10.72 2.13 -4.72
C LYS A 150 -11.65 3.06 -5.52
N SER A 151 -12.96 2.82 -5.42
CA SER A 151 -13.98 3.67 -6.03
C SER A 151 -13.88 5.13 -5.58
N GLN A 152 -13.75 5.37 -4.28
CA GLN A 152 -13.59 6.72 -3.72
C GLN A 152 -12.30 7.40 -4.21
N HIS A 153 -11.22 6.62 -4.36
CA HIS A 153 -9.98 7.14 -4.92
C HIS A 153 -10.18 7.61 -6.37
N TYR A 154 -10.83 6.81 -7.22
CA TYR A 154 -11.11 7.20 -8.61
C TYR A 154 -12.06 8.39 -8.69
N GLU A 155 -13.12 8.43 -7.88
CA GLU A 155 -14.03 9.58 -7.79
C GLU A 155 -13.28 10.87 -7.43
N SER A 156 -12.40 10.80 -6.44
CA SER A 156 -11.61 11.95 -6.00
C SER A 156 -10.56 12.40 -7.01
N LEU A 157 -10.00 11.46 -7.78
CA LEU A 157 -8.95 11.73 -8.77
C LEU A 157 -9.52 12.30 -10.07
N LYS A 158 -10.72 11.86 -10.46
CA LYS A 158 -11.31 12.17 -11.77
C LYS A 158 -11.34 13.67 -12.12
N PRO A 159 -11.77 14.59 -11.24
CA PRO A 159 -11.78 16.02 -11.56
C PRO A 159 -10.41 16.59 -11.94
N TYR A 160 -9.36 16.15 -11.24
CA TYR A 160 -7.98 16.60 -11.52
C TYR A 160 -7.46 16.02 -12.83
N VAL A 161 -7.80 14.77 -13.15
CA VAL A 161 -7.46 14.15 -14.43
C VAL A 161 -8.15 14.86 -15.59
N ASP A 162 -9.43 15.18 -15.44
CA ASP A 162 -10.19 15.90 -16.46
C ASP A 162 -9.58 17.30 -16.70
N GLU A 163 -9.21 18.04 -15.65
CA GLU A 163 -8.53 19.34 -15.75
C GLU A 163 -7.19 19.24 -16.47
N ILE A 164 -6.36 18.26 -16.10
CA ILE A 164 -5.06 18.03 -16.75
C ILE A 164 -5.26 17.65 -18.22
N ALA A 165 -6.23 16.78 -18.54
CA ALA A 165 -6.54 16.36 -19.89
C ALA A 165 -6.95 17.55 -20.77
N GLU A 166 -7.79 18.45 -20.26
CA GLU A 166 -8.18 19.71 -20.91
C GLU A 166 -6.96 20.61 -21.16
N MET A 167 -6.09 20.79 -20.13
CA MET A 167 -4.89 21.62 -20.25
C MET A 167 -3.91 21.15 -21.32
N ILE A 168 -3.77 19.83 -21.52
CA ILE A 168 -2.85 19.26 -22.51
C ILE A 168 -3.54 18.87 -23.82
N GLY A 169 -4.85 19.06 -23.93
CA GLY A 169 -5.61 18.84 -25.16
C GLY A 169 -5.81 17.37 -25.54
N VAL A 170 -5.95 16.48 -24.55
CA VAL A 170 -6.21 15.04 -24.77
C VAL A 170 -7.52 14.62 -24.10
N ASP A 171 -8.10 13.50 -24.57
CA ASP A 171 -9.25 12.87 -23.90
C ASP A 171 -8.77 12.28 -22.56
N SER A 172 -9.47 12.58 -21.46
CA SER A 172 -9.15 12.09 -20.10
C SER A 172 -9.14 10.56 -20.02
N TRP A 173 -9.81 9.88 -20.94
CA TRP A 173 -9.79 8.43 -21.06
C TRP A 173 -8.37 7.86 -21.28
N HIS A 174 -7.45 8.61 -21.89
CA HIS A 174 -6.04 8.20 -22.02
C HIS A 174 -5.25 8.29 -20.73
N LEU A 175 -5.72 9.07 -19.76
CA LEU A 175 -5.02 9.33 -18.50
C LEU A 175 -5.55 8.50 -17.34
N MET A 176 -6.82 8.08 -17.40
CA MET A 176 -7.49 7.35 -16.33
C MET A 176 -8.26 6.15 -16.88
N THR A 177 -8.27 5.06 -16.14
CA THR A 177 -9.08 3.87 -16.43
C THR A 177 -10.58 4.19 -16.26
N GLU A 178 -11.41 3.65 -17.14
CA GLU A 178 -12.87 3.58 -16.90
C GLU A 178 -13.16 2.56 -15.81
N TRP A 179 -14.17 2.86 -15.00
CA TRP A 179 -14.56 2.02 -13.87
C TRP A 179 -16.04 2.16 -13.55
N PHE A 180 -16.58 1.16 -12.88
CA PHE A 180 -17.90 1.21 -12.24
C PHE A 180 -17.88 0.43 -10.93
N VAL A 181 -18.85 0.69 -10.07
CA VAL A 181 -19.02 -0.04 -8.81
C VAL A 181 -20.28 -0.90 -8.91
N SER A 182 -20.07 -2.21 -8.79
CA SER A 182 -21.19 -3.14 -8.56
C SER A 182 -21.57 -3.11 -7.09
N LYS A 183 -22.85 -3.23 -6.80
CA LYS A 183 -23.33 -3.39 -5.41
C LYS A 183 -22.72 -4.66 -4.79
N GLU A 184 -22.59 -4.67 -3.48
CA GLU A 184 -22.11 -5.82 -2.73
C GLU A 184 -22.85 -7.10 -3.13
N LYS A 185 -22.08 -8.12 -3.54
CA LYS A 185 -22.59 -9.40 -4.04
C LYS A 185 -21.86 -10.56 -3.36
N CYS A 186 -22.62 -11.57 -2.99
CA CYS A 186 -22.05 -12.84 -2.56
C CYS A 186 -21.76 -13.71 -3.79
N LEU A 187 -20.52 -13.80 -4.21
CA LEU A 187 -20.12 -14.55 -5.43
C LEU A 187 -20.28 -16.07 -5.29
N ASP A 188 -20.51 -16.59 -4.09
CA ASP A 188 -20.90 -17.99 -3.88
C ASP A 188 -22.32 -18.29 -4.41
N ARG A 189 -23.16 -17.26 -4.52
CA ARG A 189 -24.52 -17.39 -5.07
C ARG A 189 -24.52 -17.22 -6.58
N GLU A 190 -25.13 -18.18 -7.26
CA GLU A 190 -25.25 -18.15 -8.73
C GLU A 190 -25.99 -16.90 -9.23
N SER A 191 -27.07 -16.50 -8.57
CA SER A 191 -27.82 -15.27 -8.92
C SER A 191 -26.95 -14.01 -8.89
N CYS A 192 -26.05 -13.88 -7.90
CA CYS A 192 -25.14 -12.76 -7.83
C CYS A 192 -24.09 -12.77 -8.94
N ARG A 193 -23.62 -13.96 -9.33
CA ARG A 193 -22.69 -14.09 -10.46
C ARG A 193 -23.33 -13.73 -11.79
N ILE A 194 -24.58 -14.17 -12.02
CA ILE A 194 -25.35 -13.82 -13.24
C ILE A 194 -25.59 -12.31 -13.32
N GLU A 195 -25.98 -11.69 -12.21
CA GLU A 195 -26.18 -10.23 -12.13
C GLU A 195 -24.88 -9.48 -12.43
N LEU A 196 -23.76 -9.87 -11.80
CA LEU A 196 -22.47 -9.26 -12.05
C LEU A 196 -22.01 -9.44 -13.51
N ALA A 197 -22.23 -10.62 -14.10
CA ALA A 197 -21.93 -10.87 -15.50
C ALA A 197 -22.69 -9.90 -16.43
N GLY A 198 -23.98 -9.67 -16.18
CA GLY A 198 -24.77 -8.72 -16.95
C GLY A 198 -24.27 -7.27 -16.81
N GLU A 199 -23.84 -6.86 -15.61
CA GLU A 199 -23.23 -5.53 -15.39
C GLU A 199 -21.90 -5.39 -16.14
N VAL A 200 -21.09 -6.45 -16.14
CA VAL A 200 -19.79 -6.49 -16.85
C VAL A 200 -20.02 -6.44 -18.36
N ASP A 201 -20.99 -7.19 -18.91
CA ASP A 201 -21.31 -7.18 -20.34
C ASP A 201 -21.74 -5.77 -20.79
N HIS A 202 -22.56 -5.09 -20.00
CA HIS A 202 -22.95 -3.71 -20.29
C HIS A 202 -21.74 -2.75 -20.27
N PHE A 203 -20.87 -2.92 -19.32
CA PHE A 203 -19.65 -2.10 -19.22
C PHE A 203 -18.69 -2.38 -20.38
N LEU A 204 -18.50 -3.63 -20.77
CA LEU A 204 -17.69 -4.02 -21.94
C LEU A 204 -18.23 -3.42 -23.22
N ALA A 205 -19.57 -3.42 -23.43
CA ALA A 205 -20.18 -2.77 -24.58
C ALA A 205 -19.84 -1.27 -24.66
N LYS A 206 -19.92 -0.57 -23.53
CA LYS A 206 -19.52 0.85 -23.44
C LYS A 206 -18.04 1.05 -23.81
N ILE A 207 -17.15 0.19 -23.33
CA ILE A 207 -15.72 0.28 -23.66
C ILE A 207 -15.47 -0.03 -25.13
N THR A 208 -16.18 -1.00 -25.71
CA THR A 208 -16.10 -1.33 -27.15
C THR A 208 -16.48 -0.12 -28.00
N GLU A 209 -17.59 0.57 -27.69
CA GLU A 209 -17.99 1.80 -28.40
C GLU A 209 -16.89 2.87 -28.34
N LYS A 210 -16.21 3.00 -27.16
CA LYS A 210 -15.09 3.93 -27.02
C LYS A 210 -13.88 3.49 -27.84
N TYR A 211 -13.56 2.21 -27.88
CA TYR A 211 -12.48 1.66 -28.71
C TYR A 211 -12.74 1.93 -30.20
N ASP A 212 -13.96 1.67 -30.66
CA ASP A 212 -14.36 1.94 -32.05
C ASP A 212 -14.19 3.43 -32.40
N SER A 213 -14.61 4.34 -31.49
CA SER A 213 -14.47 5.78 -31.68
C SER A 213 -13.02 6.27 -31.79
N LEU A 214 -12.09 5.52 -31.18
CA LEU A 214 -10.65 5.80 -31.18
C LEU A 214 -9.87 4.99 -32.22
N GLY A 215 -10.53 4.11 -32.98
CA GLY A 215 -9.89 3.24 -33.96
C GLY A 215 -8.99 2.16 -33.33
N ILE A 216 -9.31 1.73 -32.10
CA ILE A 216 -8.56 0.70 -31.38
C ILE A 216 -9.11 -0.68 -31.79
N ASP A 217 -8.37 -1.44 -32.58
CA ASP A 217 -8.70 -2.80 -33.00
C ASP A 217 -8.19 -3.83 -31.98
N ARG A 218 -8.86 -3.89 -30.83
CA ARG A 218 -8.59 -4.86 -29.75
C ARG A 218 -9.86 -5.15 -28.97
N GLU A 219 -9.98 -6.36 -28.44
CA GLU A 219 -11.02 -6.67 -27.46
C GLU A 219 -10.74 -5.99 -26.11
N PRO A 220 -11.74 -5.34 -25.50
CA PRO A 220 -11.57 -4.76 -24.18
C PRO A 220 -11.43 -5.85 -23.11
N VAL A 221 -10.61 -5.58 -22.10
CA VAL A 221 -10.41 -6.44 -20.94
C VAL A 221 -10.78 -5.65 -19.68
N VAL A 222 -11.54 -6.26 -18.80
CA VAL A 222 -11.89 -5.69 -17.49
C VAL A 222 -11.30 -6.51 -16.35
N PHE A 223 -11.00 -5.83 -15.25
CA PHE A 223 -10.56 -6.44 -14.00
C PHE A 223 -11.65 -6.23 -12.95
N ILE A 224 -12.15 -7.32 -12.40
CA ILE A 224 -13.09 -7.29 -11.26
C ILE A 224 -12.25 -7.32 -10.00
N LYS A 225 -12.39 -6.30 -9.15
CA LYS A 225 -11.61 -6.17 -7.91
C LYS A 225 -12.53 -5.93 -6.73
N ASN A 226 -12.17 -6.43 -5.56
CA ASN A 226 -12.78 -5.99 -4.32
C ASN A 226 -12.46 -4.51 -4.08
N ASP A 227 -13.48 -3.70 -3.80
CA ASP A 227 -13.35 -2.26 -3.62
C ASP A 227 -12.47 -1.89 -2.41
N SER A 228 -12.48 -2.71 -1.36
CA SER A 228 -11.66 -2.56 -0.15
C SER A 228 -10.49 -3.55 -0.06
N GLY A 229 -10.29 -4.43 -1.05
CA GLY A 229 -9.27 -5.48 -1.03
C GLY A 229 -7.89 -4.99 -1.44
N THR A 230 -6.85 -5.64 -0.93
CA THR A 230 -5.44 -5.45 -1.28
C THR A 230 -4.83 -6.76 -1.78
N TYR A 231 -3.61 -6.71 -2.32
CA TYR A 231 -2.81 -7.89 -2.74
C TYR A 231 -3.50 -8.87 -3.70
N GLY A 232 -4.46 -8.39 -4.50
CA GLY A 232 -5.17 -9.26 -5.43
C GLY A 232 -6.17 -10.22 -4.77
N LEU A 233 -6.47 -10.06 -3.50
CA LEU A 233 -7.52 -10.84 -2.84
C LEU A 233 -8.89 -10.45 -3.43
N GLY A 234 -9.58 -11.43 -4.00
CA GLY A 234 -10.91 -11.24 -4.61
C GLY A 234 -10.87 -10.61 -6.02
N ILE A 235 -9.81 -10.90 -6.80
CA ILE A 235 -9.76 -10.66 -8.25
C ILE A 235 -10.21 -11.91 -9.00
#